data_242ff013038d6b00b0209b774c0909b3
#
_entry.id   242ff013038d6b00b0209b774c0909b3
#
_cell.length_a   1.000
_cell.length_b   1.000
_cell.length_c   1.000
_cell.angle_alpha   90.00
_cell.angle_beta   90.00
_cell.angle_gamma   90.00
#
_symmetry.space_group_name_H-M   'P 1'
#
loop_
_entity.id
_entity.type
_entity.pdbx_description
1 polymer ?
#
loop_
_entity_poly.entity_id
_entity_poly.type
_entity_poly.pdbx_seq_one_letter_code
_entity_poly.pdbx_strand_id
1 'polypeptide(L)'
;MENIKIQNNHIAIFKGRTIRKTIYNKEWWFSIIDVVEVLTDSVDAGAYWRKFKQRLIAEGSEVVTFCHGLKLEASDGKKYIIDCANTKGMFRIIQSIRTLDLLIPAT
;
A
#
# COMPACT_ATOMS: atom_id res chain seq x y z
N MET A 1 -2.25 -19.17 -10.68
CA MET A 1 -2.79 -17.84 -10.72
C MET A 1 -3.06 -17.27 -9.35
N GLU A 2 -2.72 -16.04 -9.16
CA GLU A 2 -2.89 -15.41 -7.87
C GLU A 2 -4.31 -14.94 -7.68
N ASN A 3 -4.81 -15.20 -6.51
CA ASN A 3 -6.14 -14.76 -6.15
C ASN A 3 -6.07 -13.90 -4.93
N ILE A 4 -6.91 -12.90 -4.90
CA ILE A 4 -7.06 -12.08 -3.72
C ILE A 4 -8.23 -12.65 -2.95
N LYS A 5 -7.97 -13.06 -1.73
CA LYS A 5 -9.01 -13.56 -0.86
C LYS A 5 -9.32 -12.55 0.21
N ILE A 6 -10.60 -12.22 0.33
CA ILE A 6 -11.06 -11.27 1.33
C ILE A 6 -11.44 -12.04 2.58
N GLN A 7 -10.82 -11.69 3.68
CA GLN A 7 -11.06 -12.33 4.96
C GLN A 7 -12.05 -11.50 5.78
N ASN A 8 -12.82 -12.18 6.63
CA ASN A 8 -13.74 -11.47 7.51
C ASN A 8 -13.02 -10.61 8.54
N ASN A 9 -11.75 -10.89 8.78
CA ASN A 9 -10.97 -10.13 9.75
C ASN A 9 -10.26 -8.94 9.10
N HIS A 10 -10.74 -8.50 7.94
CA HIS A 10 -10.24 -7.31 7.26
C HIS A 10 -8.80 -7.49 6.78
N ILE A 11 -8.51 -8.68 6.29
CA ILE A 11 -7.21 -8.97 5.69
C ILE A 11 -7.45 -9.53 4.30
N ALA A 12 -6.66 -9.07 3.35
CA ALA A 12 -6.65 -9.60 1.99
C ALA A 12 -5.34 -10.34 1.77
N ILE A 13 -5.37 -11.37 0.95
CA ILE A 13 -4.16 -12.13 0.63
C ILE A 13 -3.81 -11.87 -0.82
N PHE A 14 -2.58 -11.42 -1.04
CA PHE A 14 -2.10 -11.09 -2.37
C PHE A 14 -0.73 -11.75 -2.56
N LYS A 15 -0.62 -12.60 -3.57
CA LYS A 15 0.61 -13.36 -3.84
C LYS A 15 1.10 -14.11 -2.60
N GLY A 16 0.14 -14.67 -1.85
CA GLY A 16 0.47 -15.41 -0.66
C GLY A 16 0.85 -14.57 0.53
N ARG A 17 0.76 -13.25 0.43
CA ARG A 17 1.05 -12.33 1.53
C ARG A 17 -0.21 -11.64 1.98
N THR A 18 -0.24 -11.26 3.25
CA THR A 18 -1.42 -10.61 3.82
C THR A 18 -1.30 -9.11 3.70
N ILE A 19 -2.41 -8.48 3.30
CA ILE A 19 -2.51 -7.03 3.17
C ILE A 19 -3.59 -6.58 4.14
N ARG A 20 -3.23 -5.75 5.10
CA ARG A 20 -4.22 -5.21 6.03
C ARG A 20 -5.13 -4.23 5.34
N LYS A 21 -6.39 -4.20 5.76
CA LYS A 21 -7.35 -3.28 5.18
C LYS A 21 -8.41 -2.93 6.19
N THR A 22 -9.14 -1.86 5.92
CA THR A 22 -10.23 -1.42 6.78
C THR A 22 -11.27 -0.69 5.93
N ILE A 23 -12.46 -0.55 6.49
CA ILE A 23 -13.55 0.19 5.84
C ILE A 23 -13.45 1.65 6.26
N TYR A 24 -13.53 2.55 5.29
CA TYR A 24 -13.58 3.97 5.53
C TYR A 24 -14.40 4.60 4.41
N ASN A 25 -15.38 5.43 4.77
CA ASN A 25 -16.26 6.06 3.79
C ASN A 25 -16.93 5.03 2.87
N LYS A 26 -17.35 3.92 3.48
CA LYS A 26 -18.09 2.86 2.79
C LYS A 26 -17.29 2.14 1.70
N GLU A 27 -15.97 2.21 1.76
CA GLU A 27 -15.13 1.45 0.82
C GLU A 27 -13.93 0.91 1.53
N TRP A 28 -13.27 -0.05 0.90
CA TRP A 28 -12.09 -0.67 1.46
C TRP A 28 -10.86 0.17 1.21
N TRP A 29 -10.04 0.29 2.25
CA TRP A 29 -8.76 0.98 2.19
C TRP A 29 -7.67 0.02 2.62
N PHE A 30 -6.59 -0.03 1.87
CA PHE A 30 -5.53 -1.02 2.04
C PHE A 30 -4.25 -0.36 2.52
N SER A 31 -3.50 -1.11 3.34
CA SER A 31 -2.22 -0.63 3.84
C SER A 31 -1.22 -0.50 2.70
N ILE A 32 -0.69 0.71 2.52
CA ILE A 32 0.25 0.95 1.44
C ILE A 32 1.56 0.22 1.69
N ILE A 33 2.06 0.22 2.93
CA ILE A 33 3.33 -0.45 3.20
C ILE A 33 3.23 -1.96 3.02
N ASP A 34 2.07 -2.55 3.28
CA ASP A 34 1.90 -3.98 3.04
C ASP A 34 2.00 -4.30 1.55
N VAL A 35 1.38 -3.46 0.71
CA VAL A 35 1.46 -3.63 -0.72
C VAL A 35 2.87 -3.38 -1.23
N VAL A 36 3.52 -2.35 -0.70
CA VAL A 36 4.90 -2.03 -1.06
C VAL A 36 5.82 -3.21 -0.77
N GLU A 37 5.63 -3.84 0.37
CA GLU A 37 6.44 -4.99 0.75
C GLU A 37 6.33 -6.11 -0.28
N VAL A 38 5.10 -6.41 -0.69
CA VAL A 38 4.88 -7.45 -1.69
C VAL A 38 5.49 -7.06 -3.03
N LEU A 39 5.37 -5.80 -3.38
CA LEU A 39 5.75 -5.31 -4.70
C LEU A 39 7.26 -5.20 -4.86
N THR A 40 7.94 -4.75 -3.82
CA THR A 40 9.37 -4.45 -3.91
C THR A 40 10.25 -5.45 -3.17
N ASP A 41 9.65 -6.32 -2.38
CA ASP A 41 10.40 -7.27 -1.55
C ASP A 41 11.34 -6.55 -0.59
N SER A 42 10.99 -5.35 -0.17
CA SER A 42 11.84 -4.55 0.70
C SER A 42 11.92 -5.14 2.10
N VAL A 43 13.11 -5.11 2.67
CA VAL A 43 13.32 -5.52 4.05
C VAL A 43 12.58 -4.57 4.99
N ASP A 44 12.57 -3.28 4.64
CA ASP A 44 11.90 -2.26 5.44
C ASP A 44 10.96 -1.46 4.52
N ALA A 45 9.76 -1.99 4.35
CA ALA A 45 8.79 -1.37 3.46
C ALA A 45 8.34 0.00 3.98
N GLY A 46 8.34 0.18 5.30
CA GLY A 46 7.97 1.48 5.86
C GLY A 46 8.96 2.55 5.47
N ALA A 47 10.25 2.24 5.56
CA ALA A 47 11.27 3.21 5.15
C ALA A 47 11.20 3.47 3.66
N TYR A 48 10.98 2.42 2.87
CA TYR A 48 10.83 2.56 1.43
C TYR A 48 9.69 3.53 1.10
N TRP A 49 8.55 3.31 1.72
CA TRP A 49 7.38 4.15 1.44
C TRP A 49 7.60 5.60 1.86
N ARG A 50 8.23 5.82 3.01
CA ARG A 50 8.50 7.19 3.46
C ARG A 50 9.35 7.94 2.44
N LYS A 51 10.41 7.31 1.95
CA LYS A 51 11.28 7.95 0.97
C LYS A 51 10.56 8.18 -0.35
N PHE A 52 9.81 7.19 -0.79
CA PHE A 52 9.08 7.30 -2.05
C PHE A 52 8.02 8.40 -1.98
N LYS A 53 7.33 8.46 -0.85
CA LYS A 53 6.31 9.47 -0.65
C LYS A 53 6.90 10.87 -0.69
N GLN A 54 8.05 11.07 -0.04
CA GLN A 54 8.73 12.35 -0.06
C GLN A 54 9.13 12.74 -1.48
N ARG A 55 9.58 11.78 -2.24
CA ARG A 55 9.93 12.01 -3.62
C ARG A 55 8.72 12.44 -4.45
N LEU A 56 7.60 11.76 -4.26
CA LEU A 56 6.38 12.13 -4.95
C LEU A 56 5.94 13.54 -4.59
N ILE A 57 6.02 13.89 -3.33
CA ILE A 57 5.65 15.24 -2.89
C ILE A 57 6.57 16.26 -3.52
N ALA A 58 7.87 16.00 -3.52
CA ALA A 58 8.84 16.91 -4.10
C ALA A 58 8.63 17.12 -5.59
N GLU A 59 8.15 16.10 -6.28
CA GLU A 59 7.87 16.19 -7.70
C GLU A 59 6.50 16.78 -8.03
N GLY A 60 5.74 17.13 -7.00
CA GLY A 60 4.43 17.70 -7.22
C GLY A 60 3.39 16.68 -7.68
N SER A 61 3.63 15.41 -7.41
CA SER A 61 2.70 14.36 -7.81
C SER A 61 1.43 14.42 -6.97
N GLU A 62 0.28 14.29 -7.62
CA GLU A 62 -0.98 14.28 -6.88
C GLU A 62 -1.31 12.89 -6.35
N VAL A 63 -0.44 11.89 -6.57
CA VAL A 63 -0.71 10.54 -6.12
C VAL A 63 -0.87 10.50 -4.60
N VAL A 64 -0.11 11.33 -3.87
CA VAL A 64 -0.19 11.34 -2.41
C VAL A 64 -1.54 11.82 -1.91
N THR A 65 -2.32 12.53 -2.74
CA THR A 65 -3.65 12.96 -2.32
C THR A 65 -4.63 11.81 -2.20
N PHE A 66 -4.27 10.64 -2.73
CA PHE A 66 -5.10 9.44 -2.61
C PHE A 66 -4.81 8.66 -1.33
N CYS A 67 -3.91 9.16 -0.50
CA CYS A 67 -3.53 8.46 0.72
C CYS A 67 -4.23 9.02 1.93
N HIS A 68 -4.70 8.14 2.81
CA HIS A 68 -5.30 8.52 4.08
C HIS A 68 -4.65 7.73 5.19
N GLY A 69 -4.38 8.40 6.32
CA GLY A 69 -3.90 7.70 7.50
C GLY A 69 -5.08 7.09 8.24
N LEU A 70 -5.10 5.80 8.35
CA LEU A 70 -6.16 5.07 9.04
C LEU A 70 -5.56 4.12 10.07
N LYS A 71 -6.34 3.81 11.11
CA LYS A 71 -5.85 2.94 12.17
C LYS A 71 -5.89 1.49 11.73
N LEU A 72 -4.74 0.83 11.80
CA LEU A 72 -4.62 -0.58 11.49
C LEU A 72 -3.82 -1.26 12.59
N GLU A 73 -4.13 -2.53 12.81
CA GLU A 73 -3.47 -3.31 13.84
C GLU A 73 -2.09 -3.73 13.39
N ALA A 74 -1.11 -3.62 14.28
CA ALA A 74 0.25 -4.05 14.03
C ALA A 74 0.50 -5.39 14.71
N SER A 75 1.70 -5.94 14.48
CA SER A 75 2.04 -7.25 15.01
C SER A 75 2.09 -7.27 16.53
N ASP A 76 2.26 -6.11 17.17
CA ASP A 76 2.26 -6.04 18.64
C ASP A 76 0.84 -5.97 19.21
N GLY A 77 -0.18 -6.04 18.37
CA GLY A 77 -1.57 -5.99 18.82
C GLY A 77 -2.12 -4.60 19.00
N LYS A 78 -1.28 -3.58 18.84
CA LYS A 78 -1.71 -2.19 18.97
C LYS A 78 -2.08 -1.63 17.61
N LYS A 79 -2.87 -0.57 17.62
CA LYS A 79 -3.29 0.08 16.39
C LYS A 79 -2.52 1.37 16.17
N TYR A 80 -2.07 1.56 14.95
CA TYR A 80 -1.30 2.74 14.57
C TYR A 80 -1.91 3.36 13.32
N ILE A 81 -1.68 4.65 13.14
CA ILE A 81 -2.09 5.36 11.94
C ILE A 81 -1.13 4.96 10.84
N ILE A 82 -1.66 4.36 9.79
CA ILE A 82 -0.87 3.85 8.67
C ILE A 82 -1.45 4.40 7.38
N ASP A 83 -0.58 4.82 6.48
CA ASP A 83 -1.05 5.30 5.17
C ASP A 83 -1.78 4.21 4.42
N CYS A 84 -2.98 4.53 3.99
CA CYS A 84 -3.84 3.61 3.25
C CYS A 84 -4.33 4.27 1.98
N ALA A 85 -4.74 3.44 1.03
CA ALA A 85 -5.34 3.91 -0.19
C ALA A 85 -6.49 2.97 -0.57
N ASN A 86 -7.52 3.53 -1.19
CA ASN A 86 -8.58 2.68 -1.73
C ASN A 86 -8.08 2.05 -3.02
N THR A 87 -8.92 1.26 -3.67
CA THR A 87 -8.50 0.52 -4.86
C THR A 87 -7.94 1.43 -5.94
N LYS A 88 -8.62 2.53 -6.20
CA LYS A 88 -8.19 3.46 -7.24
C LYS A 88 -6.85 4.10 -6.89
N GLY A 89 -6.72 4.56 -5.65
CA GLY A 89 -5.48 5.18 -5.20
C GLY A 89 -4.33 4.20 -5.18
N MET A 90 -4.61 2.97 -4.73
CA MET A 90 -3.56 1.96 -4.69
C MET A 90 -3.04 1.65 -6.08
N PHE A 91 -3.94 1.61 -7.06
CA PHE A 91 -3.55 1.39 -8.45
C PHE A 91 -2.56 2.45 -8.92
N ARG A 92 -2.84 3.71 -8.57
CA ARG A 92 -1.97 4.82 -8.93
C ARG A 92 -0.61 4.70 -8.26
N ILE A 93 -0.60 4.31 -7.00
CA ILE A 93 0.64 4.15 -6.25
C ILE A 93 1.48 3.03 -6.84
N ILE A 94 0.85 1.88 -7.11
CA ILE A 94 1.57 0.76 -7.71
C ILE A 94 2.17 1.16 -9.04
N GLN A 95 1.41 1.85 -9.85
CA GLN A 95 1.88 2.29 -11.15
C GLN A 95 3.06 3.25 -11.04
N SER A 96 3.01 4.16 -10.06
CA SER A 96 4.11 5.10 -9.84
C SER A 96 5.38 4.37 -9.43
N ILE A 97 5.27 3.39 -8.54
CA ILE A 97 6.42 2.62 -8.11
C ILE A 97 7.03 1.86 -9.28
N ARG A 98 6.20 1.22 -10.08
CA ARG A 98 6.69 0.45 -11.21
C ARG A 98 7.35 1.32 -12.28
N THR A 99 6.80 2.50 -12.47
CA THR A 99 7.31 3.41 -13.50
C THR A 99 8.56 4.13 -13.06
N LEU A 100 8.58 4.62 -11.82
CA LEU A 100 9.63 5.53 -11.37
C LEU A 100 10.76 4.83 -10.64
N ASP A 101 10.47 3.74 -9.95
CA ASP A 101 11.44 3.17 -9.04
C ASP A 101 11.89 1.77 -9.41
N LEU A 102 10.96 0.89 -9.73
CA LEU A 102 11.35 -0.48 -10.05
C LEU A 102 11.94 -0.60 -11.44
N LEU A 103 11.58 0.29 -12.34
CA LEU A 103 12.12 0.31 -13.70
C LEU A 103 12.09 -1.07 -14.34
N ILE A 104 11.02 -1.79 -14.10
CA ILE A 104 10.90 -3.13 -14.62
C ILE A 104 10.68 -3.05 -16.13
N PRO A 105 11.53 -3.73 -16.92
CA PRO A 105 11.32 -3.73 -18.37
C PRO A 105 9.94 -4.27 -18.67
N ALA A 106 9.30 -3.68 -19.65
CA ALA A 106 7.95 -4.05 -20.02
C ALA A 106 7.99 -5.32 -20.88
N THR A 107 8.58 -6.32 -20.42
CA THR A 107 8.69 -7.55 -21.19
C THR A 107 7.66 -8.54 -20.78
#